data_b6120ed8d44c8e73af103560d70e88b8
#
_entry.id   b6120ed8d44c8e73af103560d70e88b8
#
_cell.length_a   1.000
_cell.length_b   1.000
_cell.length_c   1.000
_cell.angle_alpha   90.00
_cell.angle_beta   90.00
_cell.angle_gamma   90.00
#
_symmetry.space_group_name_H-M   'P 1'
#
loop_
_entity.id
_entity.type
_entity.pdbx_description
1 polymer ?
#
loop_
_entity_poly.entity_id
_entity_poly.type
_entity_poly.pdbx_seq_one_letter_code
_entity_poly.pdbx_strand_id
1 'polypeptide(L)'
;HATPVTHMRVQGDQDGEVHFDAAAQGVPALAWIVDVPALETRLQDAVRFQPQVELVQAPVPAALTVVCEGRASRTRSELGAEFDIAPYPQHAIATRMACEKPHGQVARQWFSPDGSILAFLPLSGEGGSTVAVVWSVAPPLAAELLALEADAFAQRMQAASQGALGTLTLASERATWPLQQAQARHWCGTLPTSPAAAWVLAGDAAHNVHPLTGQGLNLGLGDAQALAQVLGGRDAWRSVSDLRLLRRYERQRKTALAPMGLATDGLHQLFSRPQGPWQTLRNWGMKGFDHSGPLKDWMARQAMGTR
;
A
#
# COMPACT_ATOMS: atom_id res chain seq x y z
N HIS A 1 -2.95 13.00 13.58
CA HIS A 1 -2.30 11.75 13.17
C HIS A 1 -2.49 11.43 11.67
N ALA A 2 -3.05 12.35 10.89
CA ALA A 2 -3.11 12.27 9.43
C ALA A 2 -2.49 13.52 8.85
N THR A 3 -1.55 13.39 7.92
CA THR A 3 -0.85 14.51 7.28
C THR A 3 -1.29 14.60 5.82
N PRO A 4 -1.78 15.75 5.35
CA PRO A 4 -2.14 15.93 3.96
C PRO A 4 -0.90 15.90 3.08
N VAL A 5 -1.03 15.34 1.89
CA VAL A 5 -0.08 15.44 0.79
C VAL A 5 -0.66 16.44 -0.21
N THR A 6 -0.12 17.63 -0.22
CA THR A 6 -0.57 18.68 -1.16
C THR A 6 0.19 18.63 -2.48
N HIS A 7 1.41 18.10 -2.45
CA HIS A 7 2.24 17.92 -3.64
C HIS A 7 2.89 16.55 -3.64
N MET A 8 3.09 15.99 -4.82
CA MET A 8 3.90 14.79 -5.00
C MET A 8 4.96 15.04 -6.07
N ARG A 9 6.20 14.68 -5.77
CA ARG A 9 7.35 14.78 -6.68
C ARG A 9 7.92 13.39 -6.91
N VAL A 10 8.00 13.01 -8.16
CA VAL A 10 8.56 11.72 -8.60
C VAL A 10 9.75 12.03 -9.50
N GLN A 11 10.94 11.60 -9.07
CA GLN A 11 12.17 11.75 -9.82
C GLN A 11 12.59 10.42 -10.44
N GLY A 12 12.87 10.43 -11.73
CA GLY A 12 13.43 9.29 -12.45
C GLY A 12 14.91 9.10 -12.21
N ASP A 13 15.46 8.08 -12.85
CA ASP A 13 16.89 7.72 -12.80
C ASP A 13 17.82 8.70 -13.55
N GLN A 14 17.26 9.65 -14.26
CA GLN A 14 17.94 10.80 -14.92
C GLN A 14 17.15 12.09 -14.64
N ASP A 15 17.08 13.00 -15.58
CA ASP A 15 16.44 14.32 -15.45
C ASP A 15 14.90 14.31 -15.59
N GLY A 16 14.26 13.13 -15.56
CA GLY A 16 12.80 13.02 -15.63
C GLY A 16 12.17 13.31 -14.26
N GLU A 17 11.31 14.32 -14.18
CA GLU A 17 10.54 14.64 -12.98
C GLU A 17 9.06 14.77 -13.33
N VAL A 18 8.19 14.28 -12.44
CA VAL A 18 6.74 14.42 -12.54
C VAL A 18 6.24 15.06 -11.26
N HIS A 19 5.43 16.12 -11.40
CA HIS A 19 4.85 16.86 -10.30
C HIS A 19 3.34 16.73 -10.30
N PHE A 20 2.74 16.45 -9.15
CA PHE A 20 1.31 16.54 -8.93
C PHE A 20 1.05 17.59 -7.87
N ASP A 21 0.01 18.40 -8.08
CA ASP A 21 -0.42 19.47 -7.20
C ASP A 21 -1.92 19.31 -6.91
N ALA A 22 -2.29 19.32 -5.64
CA ALA A 22 -3.67 19.20 -5.19
C ALA A 22 -4.53 20.37 -5.67
N ALA A 23 -4.00 21.59 -5.64
CA ALA A 23 -4.72 22.78 -6.08
C ALA A 23 -5.02 22.72 -7.59
N ALA A 24 -4.08 22.24 -8.40
CA ALA A 24 -4.30 22.02 -9.83
C ALA A 24 -5.38 20.95 -10.12
N GLN A 25 -5.59 20.01 -9.20
CA GLN A 25 -6.65 18.99 -9.30
C GLN A 25 -7.96 19.43 -8.63
N GLY A 26 -8.04 20.64 -8.06
CA GLY A 26 -9.23 21.16 -7.37
C GLY A 26 -9.57 20.42 -6.08
N VAL A 27 -8.59 19.74 -5.44
CA VAL A 27 -8.78 18.99 -4.19
C VAL A 27 -7.94 19.58 -3.06
N PRO A 28 -8.34 19.41 -1.78
CA PRO A 28 -7.57 19.93 -0.64
C PRO A 28 -6.26 19.18 -0.41
N ALA A 29 -6.17 17.92 -0.83
CA ALA A 29 -4.98 17.07 -0.74
C ALA A 29 -5.06 15.93 -1.77
N LEU A 30 -3.92 15.50 -2.30
CA LEU A 30 -3.80 14.33 -3.19
C LEU A 30 -3.99 13.02 -2.42
N ALA A 31 -3.54 13.01 -1.17
CA ALA A 31 -3.64 11.87 -0.26
C ALA A 31 -3.49 12.33 1.19
N TRP A 32 -3.74 11.42 2.12
CA TRP A 32 -3.48 11.61 3.54
C TRP A 32 -2.58 10.49 4.03
N ILE A 33 -1.43 10.83 4.58
CA ILE A 33 -0.55 9.84 5.22
C ILE A 33 -1.02 9.67 6.66
N VAL A 34 -1.43 8.46 6.98
CA VAL A 34 -1.98 8.11 8.29
C VAL A 34 -0.95 7.32 9.08
N ASP A 35 -0.75 7.68 10.32
CA ASP A 35 0.03 6.87 11.26
C ASP A 35 -0.79 5.62 11.61
N VAL A 36 -0.38 4.47 11.09
CA VAL A 36 -1.13 3.21 11.21
C VAL A 36 -1.31 2.78 12.67
N PRO A 37 -0.29 2.77 13.55
CA PRO A 37 -0.48 2.47 14.97
C PRO A 37 -1.50 3.36 15.67
N ALA A 38 -1.51 4.67 15.35
CA ALA A 38 -2.48 5.59 15.90
C ALA A 38 -3.91 5.32 15.38
N LEU A 39 -4.03 4.96 14.10
CA LEU A 39 -5.32 4.55 13.51
C LEU A 39 -5.84 3.27 14.17
N GLU A 40 -5.00 2.26 14.33
CA GLU A 40 -5.36 0.99 14.98
C GLU A 40 -5.86 1.22 16.41
N THR A 41 -5.15 2.03 17.20
CA THR A 41 -5.57 2.39 18.55
C THR A 41 -6.95 3.04 18.55
N ARG A 42 -7.21 3.99 17.65
CA ARG A 42 -8.51 4.65 17.53
C ARG A 42 -9.63 3.71 17.10
N LEU A 43 -9.32 2.78 16.18
CA LEU A 43 -10.30 1.76 15.77
C LEU A 43 -10.60 0.78 16.89
N GLN A 44 -9.59 0.33 17.64
CA GLN A 44 -9.78 -0.52 18.81
C GLN A 44 -10.64 0.15 19.89
N ASP A 45 -10.37 1.44 20.16
CA ASP A 45 -11.19 2.22 21.09
C ASP A 45 -12.64 2.32 20.60
N ALA A 46 -12.85 2.63 19.31
CA ALA A 46 -14.17 2.74 18.72
C ALA A 46 -14.97 1.43 18.80
N VAL A 47 -14.30 0.30 18.55
CA VAL A 47 -14.93 -1.04 18.61
C VAL A 47 -15.45 -1.35 20.02
N ARG A 48 -14.75 -0.94 21.09
CA ARG A 48 -15.18 -1.16 22.48
C ARG A 48 -16.52 -0.51 22.82
N PHE A 49 -16.90 0.55 22.12
CA PHE A 49 -18.17 1.24 22.31
C PHE A 49 -19.31 0.74 21.41
N GLN A 50 -19.06 -0.31 20.62
CA GLN A 50 -20.08 -0.90 19.75
C GLN A 50 -20.83 -2.03 20.48
N PRO A 51 -22.11 -1.84 20.87
CA PRO A 51 -22.83 -2.83 21.69
C PRO A 51 -23.10 -4.15 20.96
N GLN A 52 -22.94 -4.16 19.63
CA GLN A 52 -23.14 -5.36 18.79
C GLN A 52 -21.85 -6.11 18.51
N VAL A 53 -20.71 -5.65 19.04
CA VAL A 53 -19.39 -6.24 18.82
C VAL A 53 -18.88 -6.83 20.11
N GLU A 54 -18.57 -8.10 20.09
CA GLU A 54 -17.93 -8.83 21.19
C GLU A 54 -16.48 -9.16 20.79
N LEU A 55 -15.53 -8.81 21.66
CA LEU A 55 -14.13 -9.19 21.52
C LEU A 55 -13.90 -10.52 22.21
N VAL A 56 -13.55 -11.56 21.44
CA VAL A 56 -13.31 -12.90 21.93
C VAL A 56 -11.84 -13.29 21.75
N GLN A 57 -11.32 -14.14 22.64
CA GLN A 57 -9.93 -14.60 22.57
C GLN A 57 -9.72 -15.77 21.60
N ALA A 58 -10.78 -16.50 21.28
CA ALA A 58 -10.76 -17.63 20.37
C ALA A 58 -11.94 -17.56 19.41
N PRO A 59 -11.82 -18.11 18.18
CA PRO A 59 -12.92 -18.16 17.25
C PRO A 59 -14.14 -18.87 17.84
N VAL A 60 -15.33 -18.30 17.61
CA VAL A 60 -16.60 -18.88 17.99
C VAL A 60 -17.38 -19.30 16.74
N PRO A 61 -18.28 -20.32 16.82
CA PRO A 61 -19.11 -20.69 15.69
C PRO A 61 -19.97 -19.52 15.21
N ALA A 62 -19.90 -19.23 13.90
CA ALA A 62 -20.64 -18.15 13.27
C ALA A 62 -21.13 -18.58 11.89
N ALA A 63 -22.20 -17.95 11.40
CA ALA A 63 -22.69 -18.19 10.04
C ALA A 63 -21.69 -17.75 8.96
N LEU A 64 -20.90 -16.70 9.25
CA LEU A 64 -19.84 -16.19 8.36
C LEU A 64 -18.59 -15.88 9.18
N THR A 65 -17.45 -16.41 8.74
CA THR A 65 -16.12 -16.05 9.24
C THR A 65 -15.41 -15.15 8.24
N VAL A 66 -15.07 -13.93 8.63
CA VAL A 66 -14.27 -13.00 7.81
C VAL A 66 -12.82 -13.06 8.28
N VAL A 67 -11.92 -13.48 7.39
CA VAL A 67 -10.50 -13.67 7.69
C VAL A 67 -9.72 -12.44 7.24
N CYS A 68 -9.18 -11.67 8.21
CA CYS A 68 -8.43 -10.43 8.00
C CYS A 68 -7.06 -10.47 8.70
N GLU A 69 -6.41 -11.65 8.76
CA GLU A 69 -5.19 -11.90 9.56
C GLU A 69 -3.90 -11.39 8.89
N GLY A 70 -4.00 -10.69 7.77
CA GLY A 70 -2.83 -10.20 7.06
C GLY A 70 -2.12 -11.26 6.20
N ARG A 71 -0.90 -10.96 5.76
CA ARG A 71 -0.14 -11.78 4.79
C ARG A 71 0.11 -13.21 5.25
N ALA A 72 0.44 -13.38 6.51
CA ALA A 72 0.76 -14.67 7.11
C ALA A 72 -0.47 -15.39 7.69
N SER A 73 -1.66 -15.17 7.11
CA SER A 73 -2.91 -15.74 7.61
C SER A 73 -2.85 -17.24 7.75
N ARG A 74 -2.91 -17.72 8.99
CA ARG A 74 -2.97 -19.12 9.35
C ARG A 74 -4.32 -19.72 8.99
N THR A 75 -5.40 -19.03 9.33
CA THR A 75 -6.77 -19.47 9.02
C THR A 75 -6.99 -19.65 7.52
N ARG A 76 -6.44 -18.75 6.66
CA ARG A 76 -6.47 -18.95 5.20
C ARG A 76 -5.85 -20.29 4.80
N SER A 77 -4.70 -20.63 5.37
CA SER A 77 -4.00 -21.89 5.07
C SER A 77 -4.78 -23.10 5.59
N GLU A 78 -5.36 -23.03 6.79
CA GLU A 78 -6.19 -24.09 7.38
C GLU A 78 -7.48 -24.31 6.59
N LEU A 79 -8.03 -23.27 5.96
CA LEU A 79 -9.19 -23.35 5.06
C LEU A 79 -8.83 -23.91 3.67
N GLY A 80 -7.56 -24.18 3.40
CA GLY A 80 -7.10 -24.68 2.09
C GLY A 80 -7.22 -23.67 0.96
N ALA A 81 -7.31 -22.37 1.27
CA ALA A 81 -7.40 -21.34 0.25
C ALA A 81 -6.01 -21.16 -0.42
N GLU A 82 -5.91 -21.58 -1.68
CA GLU A 82 -4.70 -21.45 -2.48
C GLU A 82 -4.32 -19.98 -2.66
N PHE A 83 -3.03 -19.67 -2.47
CA PHE A 83 -2.50 -18.32 -2.52
C PHE A 83 -1.34 -18.26 -3.51
N ASP A 84 -1.57 -17.66 -4.66
CA ASP A 84 -0.56 -17.49 -5.69
C ASP A 84 0.38 -16.33 -5.28
N ILE A 85 1.68 -16.61 -5.23
CA ILE A 85 2.70 -15.66 -4.81
C ILE A 85 3.68 -15.46 -5.97
N ALA A 86 3.84 -14.21 -6.38
CA ALA A 86 4.86 -13.77 -7.32
C ALA A 86 5.87 -12.87 -6.58
N PRO A 87 7.06 -13.38 -6.22
CA PRO A 87 8.07 -12.57 -5.53
C PRO A 87 8.70 -11.56 -6.48
N TYR A 88 8.97 -10.36 -5.96
CA TYR A 88 9.85 -9.38 -6.62
C TYR A 88 11.29 -9.57 -6.15
N PRO A 89 12.30 -9.27 -6.98
CA PRO A 89 13.70 -9.35 -6.58
C PRO A 89 14.12 -8.16 -5.71
N GLN A 90 13.28 -7.76 -4.78
CA GLN A 90 13.47 -6.59 -3.91
C GLN A 90 12.96 -6.84 -2.49
N HIS A 91 13.59 -6.17 -1.54
CA HIS A 91 13.12 -6.00 -0.16
C HIS A 91 12.72 -4.56 0.09
N ALA A 92 11.66 -4.34 0.86
CA ALA A 92 11.35 -3.03 1.40
C ALA A 92 12.05 -2.86 2.75
N ILE A 93 12.63 -1.69 2.96
CA ILE A 93 13.06 -1.20 4.27
C ILE A 93 12.13 -0.06 4.65
N ALA A 94 11.46 -0.15 5.80
CA ALA A 94 10.62 0.91 6.33
C ALA A 94 11.19 1.43 7.65
N THR A 95 11.13 2.75 7.81
CA THR A 95 11.55 3.45 9.02
C THR A 95 10.95 4.86 9.06
N ARG A 96 11.22 5.59 10.13
CA ARG A 96 10.93 7.02 10.25
C ARG A 96 12.22 7.79 10.35
N MET A 97 12.28 8.95 9.69
CA MET A 97 13.44 9.85 9.75
C MET A 97 12.99 11.22 10.25
N ALA A 98 13.77 11.79 11.16
CA ALA A 98 13.72 13.20 11.45
C ALA A 98 14.55 13.96 10.40
N CYS A 99 14.06 15.13 9.96
CA CYS A 99 14.63 15.90 8.87
C CYS A 99 15.00 17.32 9.37
N GLU A 100 16.10 17.84 8.90
CA GLU A 100 16.52 19.23 9.16
C GLU A 100 15.54 20.24 8.54
N LYS A 101 15.12 19.97 7.30
CA LYS A 101 14.18 20.82 6.56
C LYS A 101 12.76 20.25 6.64
N PRO A 102 11.73 21.09 6.79
CA PRO A 102 10.34 20.64 6.79
C PRO A 102 9.99 19.95 5.47
N HIS A 103 9.19 18.88 5.54
CA HIS A 103 8.72 18.16 4.36
C HIS A 103 7.75 18.95 3.49
N GLY A 104 7.12 20.04 4.02
CA GLY A 104 6.21 20.92 3.29
C GLY A 104 4.98 20.21 2.72
N GLN A 105 4.51 19.12 3.35
CA GLN A 105 3.39 18.29 2.87
C GLN A 105 3.63 17.70 1.47
N VAL A 106 4.90 17.51 1.09
CA VAL A 106 5.31 16.94 -0.19
C VAL A 106 5.68 15.47 -0.02
N ALA A 107 4.98 14.58 -0.71
CA ALA A 107 5.45 13.21 -0.91
C ALA A 107 6.54 13.20 -1.99
N ARG A 108 7.65 12.53 -1.74
CA ARG A 108 8.78 12.46 -2.66
C ARG A 108 9.13 11.01 -2.96
N GLN A 109 9.45 10.73 -4.22
CA GLN A 109 9.86 9.41 -4.66
C GLN A 109 11.01 9.53 -5.66
N TRP A 110 12.04 8.71 -5.46
CA TRP A 110 13.21 8.62 -6.32
C TRP A 110 13.34 7.23 -6.88
N PHE A 111 13.47 7.14 -8.20
CA PHE A 111 13.85 5.93 -8.89
C PHE A 111 15.34 5.99 -9.21
N SER A 112 16.10 5.00 -8.78
CA SER A 112 17.54 4.93 -8.99
C SER A 112 17.90 4.02 -10.16
N PRO A 113 19.06 4.22 -10.81
CA PRO A 113 19.51 3.40 -11.95
C PRO A 113 19.67 1.91 -11.65
N ASP A 114 19.92 1.56 -10.39
CA ASP A 114 20.03 0.18 -9.89
C ASP A 114 18.67 -0.50 -9.65
N GLY A 115 17.56 0.19 -9.97
CA GLY A 115 16.21 -0.25 -9.74
C GLY A 115 15.69 -0.02 -8.32
N SER A 116 16.48 0.58 -7.44
CA SER A 116 16.03 0.98 -6.10
C SER A 116 15.00 2.10 -6.18
N ILE A 117 14.05 2.10 -5.24
CA ILE A 117 12.99 3.10 -5.16
C ILE A 117 12.89 3.58 -3.73
N LEU A 118 13.17 4.87 -3.52
CA LEU A 118 13.08 5.53 -2.22
C LEU A 118 11.85 6.43 -2.20
N ALA A 119 11.03 6.32 -1.16
CA ALA A 119 9.86 7.17 -0.95
C ALA A 119 9.92 7.83 0.44
N PHE A 120 9.68 9.14 0.48
CA PHE A 120 9.47 9.93 1.68
C PHE A 120 8.01 10.40 1.74
N LEU A 121 7.33 10.03 2.80
CA LEU A 121 5.92 10.34 3.03
C LEU A 121 5.82 11.26 4.25
N PRO A 122 5.19 12.44 4.14
CA PRO A 122 5.09 13.41 5.23
C PRO A 122 4.30 12.82 6.40
N LEU A 123 4.85 12.89 7.60
CA LEU A 123 4.19 12.51 8.84
C LEU A 123 3.87 13.74 9.70
N SER A 124 2.90 13.61 10.59
CA SER A 124 2.61 14.59 11.61
C SER A 124 3.80 14.68 12.59
N GLY A 125 4.20 15.89 12.93
CA GLY A 125 5.28 16.17 13.87
C GLY A 125 5.49 17.67 14.01
N GLU A 126 6.21 18.10 15.04
CA GLU A 126 6.53 19.53 15.22
C GLU A 126 7.29 20.04 14.00
N GLY A 127 6.86 21.18 13.47
CA GLY A 127 7.49 21.83 12.32
C GLY A 127 7.44 21.04 10.99
N GLY A 128 6.75 19.89 10.92
CA GLY A 128 6.74 19.07 9.70
C GLY A 128 8.10 18.44 9.39
N SER A 129 8.87 18.07 10.41
CA SER A 129 10.24 17.56 10.29
C SER A 129 10.37 16.03 10.38
N THR A 130 9.28 15.29 10.20
CA THR A 130 9.30 13.82 10.24
C THR A 130 8.69 13.23 8.98
N VAL A 131 9.36 12.22 8.42
CA VAL A 131 8.85 11.45 7.28
C VAL A 131 8.84 9.95 7.58
N ALA A 132 7.83 9.27 7.08
CA ALA A 132 7.90 7.82 6.90
C ALA A 132 8.68 7.52 5.62
N VAL A 133 9.49 6.50 5.68
CA VAL A 133 10.34 6.06 4.58
C VAL A 133 9.97 4.65 4.18
N VAL A 134 9.89 4.43 2.87
CA VAL A 134 9.88 3.10 2.25
C VAL A 134 11.00 3.07 1.21
N TRP A 135 11.96 2.19 1.39
CA TRP A 135 13.09 2.02 0.49
C TRP A 135 13.09 0.61 -0.07
N SER A 136 12.70 0.47 -1.33
CA SER A 136 12.72 -0.80 -2.06
C SER A 136 14.08 -0.98 -2.72
N VAL A 137 14.80 -2.04 -2.35
CA VAL A 137 16.18 -2.30 -2.79
C VAL A 137 16.39 -3.78 -3.08
N ALA A 138 17.44 -4.12 -3.83
CA ALA A 138 17.85 -5.51 -4.02
C ALA A 138 18.23 -6.18 -2.67
N PRO A 139 17.99 -7.50 -2.48
CA PRO A 139 18.23 -8.18 -1.21
C PRO A 139 19.65 -8.01 -0.65
N PRO A 140 20.74 -8.06 -1.45
CA PRO A 140 22.09 -7.82 -0.92
C PRO A 140 22.26 -6.41 -0.35
N LEU A 141 21.73 -5.39 -1.04
CA LEU A 141 21.76 -4.01 -0.58
C LEU A 141 20.89 -3.81 0.68
N ALA A 142 19.75 -4.50 0.78
CA ALA A 142 18.95 -4.47 1.99
C ALA A 142 19.74 -4.98 3.21
N ALA A 143 20.45 -6.10 3.05
CA ALA A 143 21.30 -6.64 4.12
C ALA A 143 22.42 -5.68 4.50
N GLU A 144 23.10 -5.07 3.52
CA GLU A 144 24.13 -4.04 3.77
C GLU A 144 23.56 -2.86 4.56
N LEU A 145 22.44 -2.28 4.09
CA LEU A 145 21.82 -1.11 4.72
C LEU A 145 21.34 -1.39 6.15
N LEU A 146 20.85 -2.59 6.41
CA LEU A 146 20.38 -2.97 7.75
C LEU A 146 21.54 -3.21 8.72
N ALA A 147 22.72 -3.58 8.22
CA ALA A 147 23.92 -3.77 9.04
C ALA A 147 24.62 -2.46 9.41
N LEU A 148 24.28 -1.35 8.74
CA LEU A 148 24.88 -0.04 9.05
C LEU A 148 24.42 0.47 10.41
N GLU A 149 25.32 1.20 11.10
CA GLU A 149 24.95 2.03 12.24
C GLU A 149 23.99 3.16 11.82
N ALA A 150 23.24 3.71 12.78
CA ALA A 150 22.18 4.69 12.53
C ALA A 150 22.62 5.88 11.67
N ASP A 151 23.78 6.47 12.00
CA ASP A 151 24.30 7.64 11.29
C ASP A 151 24.75 7.30 9.86
N ALA A 152 25.41 6.16 9.67
CA ALA A 152 25.83 5.71 8.36
C ALA A 152 24.61 5.38 7.46
N PHE A 153 23.57 4.77 8.01
CA PHE A 153 22.32 4.54 7.31
C PHE A 153 21.63 5.86 6.90
N ALA A 154 21.58 6.84 7.82
CA ALA A 154 21.02 8.16 7.54
C ALA A 154 21.79 8.89 6.44
N GLN A 155 23.12 8.82 6.43
CA GLN A 155 23.96 9.40 5.37
C GLN A 155 23.72 8.73 4.01
N ARG A 156 23.58 7.40 3.96
CA ARG A 156 23.26 6.67 2.72
C ARG A 156 21.88 7.10 2.19
N MET A 157 20.91 7.26 3.07
CA MET A 157 19.56 7.73 2.70
C MET A 157 19.57 9.19 2.25
N GLN A 158 20.32 10.05 2.92
CA GLN A 158 20.50 11.45 2.53
C GLN A 158 21.11 11.56 1.13
N ALA A 159 22.12 10.74 0.82
CA ALA A 159 22.68 10.67 -0.52
C ALA A 159 21.67 10.18 -1.56
N ALA A 160 20.92 9.10 -1.27
CA ALA A 160 19.90 8.56 -2.15
C ALA A 160 18.74 9.53 -2.41
N SER A 161 18.41 10.38 -1.43
CA SER A 161 17.39 11.44 -1.56
C SER A 161 17.95 12.77 -2.07
N GLN A 162 19.22 12.80 -2.51
CA GLN A 162 19.91 14.00 -3.01
C GLN A 162 19.88 15.18 -2.03
N GLY A 163 19.85 14.89 -0.72
CA GLY A 163 19.81 15.92 0.32
C GLY A 163 18.52 16.75 0.36
N ALA A 164 17.43 16.26 -0.21
CA ALA A 164 16.18 17.02 -0.41
C ALA A 164 15.61 17.60 0.89
N LEU A 165 15.80 16.93 2.03
CA LEU A 165 15.32 17.36 3.36
C LEU A 165 16.46 17.72 4.33
N GLY A 166 17.67 17.98 3.81
CA GLY A 166 18.84 18.30 4.62
C GLY A 166 19.37 17.08 5.35
N THR A 167 19.92 17.30 6.54
CA THR A 167 20.42 16.24 7.41
C THR A 167 19.26 15.35 7.88
N LEU A 168 19.48 14.03 7.84
CA LEU A 168 18.50 13.04 8.29
C LEU A 168 19.02 12.35 9.56
N THR A 169 18.11 12.04 10.46
CA THR A 169 18.38 11.26 11.68
C THR A 169 17.36 10.15 11.82
N LEU A 170 17.80 8.94 12.18
CA LEU A 170 16.91 7.81 12.38
C LEU A 170 15.99 8.06 13.58
N ALA A 171 14.67 7.96 13.36
CA ALA A 171 13.65 8.26 14.37
C ALA A 171 12.82 7.03 14.79
N SER A 172 13.07 5.87 14.20
CA SER A 172 12.46 4.59 14.60
C SER A 172 13.35 3.42 14.21
N GLU A 173 13.02 2.23 14.67
CA GLU A 173 13.63 1.00 14.20
C GLU A 173 13.43 0.81 12.69
N ARG A 174 14.30 0.03 12.08
CA ARG A 174 14.24 -0.35 10.67
C ARG A 174 13.55 -1.70 10.54
N ALA A 175 12.41 -1.74 9.87
CA ALA A 175 11.72 -2.98 9.53
C ALA A 175 12.02 -3.36 8.08
N THR A 176 12.12 -4.66 7.79
CA THR A 176 12.32 -5.14 6.41
C THR A 176 11.48 -6.37 6.11
N TRP A 177 11.06 -6.48 4.87
CA TRP A 177 10.37 -7.66 4.36
C TRP A 177 10.57 -7.82 2.85
N PRO A 178 10.52 -9.06 2.32
CA PRO A 178 10.54 -9.29 0.88
C PRO A 178 9.29 -8.71 0.23
N LEU A 179 9.47 -8.13 -0.95
CA LEU A 179 8.37 -7.64 -1.76
C LEU A 179 7.78 -8.78 -2.59
N GLN A 180 6.47 -8.86 -2.61
CA GLN A 180 5.74 -9.86 -3.38
C GLN A 180 4.36 -9.32 -3.77
N GLN A 181 3.89 -9.78 -4.91
CA GLN A 181 2.48 -9.75 -5.23
C GLN A 181 1.89 -11.10 -4.87
N ALA A 182 0.74 -11.09 -4.24
CA ALA A 182 0.08 -12.34 -3.92
C ALA A 182 -1.43 -12.19 -3.94
N GLN A 183 -2.14 -13.25 -4.33
CA GLN A 183 -3.59 -13.24 -4.38
C GLN A 183 -4.17 -14.63 -4.13
N ALA A 184 -5.22 -14.70 -3.31
CA ALA A 184 -5.98 -15.93 -3.16
C ALA A 184 -6.76 -16.26 -4.45
N ARG A 185 -6.73 -17.53 -4.88
CA ARG A 185 -7.51 -17.98 -6.04
C ARG A 185 -9.01 -17.88 -5.77
N HIS A 186 -9.41 -18.25 -4.57
CA HIS A 186 -10.79 -18.12 -4.08
C HIS A 186 -10.78 -17.31 -2.80
N TRP A 187 -11.68 -16.36 -2.72
CA TRP A 187 -11.79 -15.48 -1.55
C TRP A 187 -12.93 -15.88 -0.63
N CYS A 188 -13.72 -16.87 -1.00
CA CYS A 188 -14.81 -17.37 -0.16
C CYS A 188 -15.08 -18.84 -0.43
N GLY A 189 -15.63 -19.49 0.57
CA GLY A 189 -16.01 -20.90 0.51
C GLY A 189 -16.87 -21.31 1.69
N THR A 190 -17.29 -22.57 1.70
CA THR A 190 -18.00 -23.19 2.83
C THR A 190 -16.99 -23.58 3.89
N LEU A 191 -17.33 -23.41 5.16
CA LEU A 191 -16.48 -23.89 6.26
C LEU A 191 -16.43 -25.43 6.25
N PRO A 192 -15.23 -26.05 6.31
CA PRO A 192 -15.10 -27.52 6.32
C PRO A 192 -15.85 -28.18 7.48
N THR A 193 -15.94 -27.48 8.62
CA THR A 193 -16.57 -27.96 9.85
C THR A 193 -18.08 -27.77 9.89
N SER A 194 -18.65 -26.94 9.01
CA SER A 194 -20.08 -26.62 8.99
C SER A 194 -20.55 -26.20 7.60
N PRO A 195 -21.26 -27.09 6.85
CA PRO A 195 -21.77 -26.76 5.51
C PRO A 195 -22.76 -25.58 5.47
N ALA A 196 -23.38 -25.22 6.58
CA ALA A 196 -24.28 -24.08 6.70
C ALA A 196 -23.54 -22.74 6.93
N ALA A 197 -22.26 -22.78 7.23
CA ALA A 197 -21.43 -21.62 7.48
C ALA A 197 -20.42 -21.40 6.33
N ALA A 198 -20.04 -20.15 6.15
CA ALA A 198 -19.09 -19.76 5.10
C ALA A 198 -17.90 -18.99 5.68
N TRP A 199 -16.85 -18.91 4.88
CA TRP A 199 -15.70 -18.03 5.14
C TRP A 199 -15.49 -17.07 3.96
N VAL A 200 -14.89 -15.92 4.23
CA VAL A 200 -14.47 -14.93 3.23
C VAL A 200 -13.16 -14.27 3.66
N LEU A 201 -12.27 -14.03 2.70
CA LEU A 201 -10.99 -13.34 2.92
C LEU A 201 -11.14 -11.84 2.62
N ALA A 202 -10.43 -11.00 3.38
CA ALA A 202 -10.33 -9.56 3.12
C ALA A 202 -8.93 -9.03 3.50
N GLY A 203 -8.54 -7.91 2.89
CA GLY A 203 -7.23 -7.29 3.09
C GLY A 203 -6.07 -8.19 2.67
N ASP A 204 -4.95 -8.08 3.36
CA ASP A 204 -3.74 -8.83 3.04
C ASP A 204 -3.88 -10.36 3.17
N ALA A 205 -4.95 -10.86 3.78
CA ALA A 205 -5.29 -12.27 3.76
C ALA A 205 -5.81 -12.73 2.39
N ALA A 206 -6.44 -11.84 1.62
CA ALA A 206 -6.97 -12.09 0.29
C ALA A 206 -5.98 -11.72 -0.83
N HIS A 207 -5.26 -10.62 -0.67
CA HIS A 207 -4.36 -10.10 -1.70
C HIS A 207 -3.28 -9.18 -1.13
N ASN A 208 -2.11 -9.19 -1.74
CA ASN A 208 -1.02 -8.27 -1.47
C ASN A 208 -0.60 -7.59 -2.76
N VAL A 209 -0.36 -6.30 -2.71
CA VAL A 209 0.16 -5.51 -3.82
C VAL A 209 1.53 -4.94 -3.48
N HIS A 210 2.30 -4.58 -4.50
CA HIS A 210 3.59 -3.93 -4.30
C HIS A 210 3.42 -2.58 -3.58
N PRO A 211 4.24 -2.26 -2.57
CA PRO A 211 4.07 -1.05 -1.75
C PRO A 211 4.39 0.26 -2.47
N LEU A 212 4.84 0.23 -3.73
CA LEU A 212 5.13 1.43 -4.54
C LEU A 212 4.03 2.48 -4.50
N THR A 213 2.78 2.05 -4.37
CA THR A 213 1.62 2.93 -4.40
C THR A 213 1.13 3.32 -3.01
N GLY A 214 1.65 2.71 -1.93
CA GLY A 214 1.16 2.94 -0.57
C GLY A 214 -0.31 2.55 -0.35
N GLN A 215 -0.89 1.74 -1.24
CA GLN A 215 -2.34 1.52 -1.30
C GLN A 215 -2.83 0.28 -0.55
N GLY A 216 -1.95 -0.50 0.08
CA GLY A 216 -2.35 -1.73 0.78
C GLY A 216 -3.49 -1.51 1.77
N LEU A 217 -3.38 -0.48 2.63
CA LEU A 217 -4.43 -0.11 3.57
C LEU A 217 -5.74 0.29 2.87
N ASN A 218 -5.66 1.11 1.82
CA ASN A 218 -6.83 1.54 1.06
C ASN A 218 -7.57 0.37 0.41
N LEU A 219 -6.82 -0.60 -0.10
CA LEU A 219 -7.39 -1.82 -0.69
C LEU A 219 -8.10 -2.67 0.35
N GLY A 220 -7.51 -2.86 1.53
CA GLY A 220 -8.13 -3.57 2.64
C GLY A 220 -9.39 -2.87 3.18
N LEU A 221 -9.36 -1.55 3.32
CA LEU A 221 -10.55 -0.77 3.68
C LEU A 221 -11.63 -0.84 2.60
N GLY A 222 -11.25 -0.85 1.32
CA GLY A 222 -12.16 -1.07 0.20
C GLY A 222 -12.79 -2.46 0.21
N ASP A 223 -12.08 -3.49 0.69
CA ASP A 223 -12.65 -4.82 0.89
C ASP A 223 -13.72 -4.81 1.99
N ALA A 224 -13.40 -4.20 3.12
CA ALA A 224 -14.35 -4.08 4.24
C ALA A 224 -15.62 -3.33 3.80
N GLN A 225 -15.47 -2.23 3.08
CA GLN A 225 -16.59 -1.47 2.54
C GLN A 225 -17.43 -2.29 1.56
N ALA A 226 -16.79 -2.96 0.59
CA ALA A 226 -17.49 -3.77 -0.42
C ALA A 226 -18.23 -4.96 0.21
N LEU A 227 -17.59 -5.63 1.18
CA LEU A 227 -18.21 -6.74 1.90
C LEU A 227 -19.43 -6.24 2.70
N ALA A 228 -19.30 -5.13 3.43
CA ALA A 228 -20.40 -4.53 4.18
C ALA A 228 -21.56 -4.14 3.26
N GLN A 229 -21.29 -3.55 2.08
CA GLN A 229 -22.34 -3.22 1.09
C GLN A 229 -23.03 -4.45 0.54
N VAL A 230 -22.28 -5.51 0.20
CA VAL A 230 -22.86 -6.74 -0.33
C VAL A 230 -23.73 -7.44 0.71
N LEU A 231 -23.26 -7.51 1.97
CA LEU A 231 -24.01 -8.14 3.06
C LEU A 231 -25.20 -7.28 3.50
N GLY A 232 -25.05 -5.95 3.58
CA GLY A 232 -26.11 -5.02 3.97
C GLY A 232 -27.22 -4.91 2.92
N GLY A 233 -26.88 -5.02 1.64
CA GLY A 233 -27.84 -4.97 0.52
C GLY A 233 -28.49 -6.32 0.17
N ARG A 234 -28.32 -7.36 1.02
CA ARG A 234 -28.97 -8.65 0.76
C ARG A 234 -30.46 -8.63 1.11
N ASP A 235 -31.21 -9.47 0.43
CA ASP A 235 -32.61 -9.73 0.81
C ASP A 235 -32.69 -10.31 2.26
N ALA A 236 -33.72 -9.95 3.02
CA ALA A 236 -33.86 -10.34 4.43
C ALA A 236 -33.87 -11.87 4.65
N TRP A 237 -34.33 -12.62 3.66
CA TRP A 237 -34.39 -14.09 3.72
C TRP A 237 -33.06 -14.77 3.37
N ARG A 238 -32.06 -14.05 2.83
CA ARG A 238 -30.74 -14.61 2.51
C ARG A 238 -29.83 -14.62 3.71
N SER A 239 -29.17 -15.76 3.93
CA SER A 239 -28.12 -15.85 4.92
C SER A 239 -26.89 -15.03 4.55
N VAL A 240 -26.14 -14.53 5.53
CA VAL A 240 -24.80 -13.95 5.34
C VAL A 240 -23.78 -14.98 4.81
N SER A 241 -24.06 -16.29 4.96
CA SER A 241 -23.27 -17.39 4.42
C SER A 241 -23.60 -17.75 2.97
N ASP A 242 -24.53 -17.04 2.30
CA ASP A 242 -24.87 -17.31 0.90
C ASP A 242 -23.66 -17.06 0.00
N LEU A 243 -23.11 -18.14 -0.55
CA LEU A 243 -21.92 -18.07 -1.42
C LEU A 243 -22.12 -17.23 -2.68
N ARG A 244 -23.37 -17.01 -3.15
CA ARG A 244 -23.62 -16.15 -4.31
C ARG A 244 -23.32 -14.68 -3.97
N LEU A 245 -23.62 -14.25 -2.73
CA LEU A 245 -23.28 -12.92 -2.24
C LEU A 245 -21.76 -12.77 -2.07
N LEU A 246 -21.13 -13.75 -1.44
CA LEU A 246 -19.69 -13.72 -1.18
C LEU A 246 -18.88 -13.76 -2.49
N ARG A 247 -19.32 -14.55 -3.49
CA ARG A 247 -18.71 -14.54 -4.83
C ARG A 247 -18.95 -13.24 -5.59
N ARG A 248 -20.06 -12.53 -5.33
CA ARG A 248 -20.27 -11.17 -5.86
C ARG A 248 -19.23 -10.20 -5.31
N TYR A 249 -18.99 -10.22 -3.99
CA TYR A 249 -17.92 -9.47 -3.35
C TYR A 249 -16.57 -9.81 -3.98
N GLU A 250 -16.19 -11.08 -4.04
CA GLU A 250 -14.92 -11.54 -4.63
C GLU A 250 -14.72 -11.00 -6.05
N ARG A 251 -15.71 -11.16 -6.94
CA ARG A 251 -15.62 -10.67 -8.32
C ARG A 251 -15.48 -9.15 -8.37
N GLN A 252 -16.27 -8.41 -7.60
CA GLN A 252 -16.19 -6.95 -7.53
C GLN A 252 -14.80 -6.48 -7.12
N ARG A 253 -14.23 -7.10 -6.11
CA ARG A 253 -12.90 -6.74 -5.62
C ARG A 253 -11.79 -7.13 -6.58
N LYS A 254 -11.81 -8.34 -7.12
CA LYS A 254 -10.82 -8.77 -8.13
C LYS A 254 -10.84 -7.87 -9.37
N THR A 255 -12.00 -7.47 -9.84
CA THR A 255 -12.12 -6.53 -10.96
C THR A 255 -11.54 -5.14 -10.62
N ALA A 256 -11.76 -4.66 -9.40
CA ALA A 256 -11.20 -3.38 -8.96
C ALA A 256 -9.68 -3.40 -8.80
N LEU A 257 -9.10 -4.56 -8.48
CA LEU A 257 -7.66 -4.74 -8.29
C LEU A 257 -6.89 -4.98 -9.61
N ALA A 258 -7.53 -5.55 -10.62
CA ALA A 258 -6.88 -5.95 -11.87
C ALA A 258 -6.12 -4.81 -12.59
N PRO A 259 -6.66 -3.59 -12.74
CA PRO A 259 -5.92 -2.48 -13.37
C PRO A 259 -4.67 -2.07 -12.59
N MET A 260 -4.73 -2.16 -11.25
CA MET A 260 -3.61 -1.79 -10.39
C MET A 260 -2.46 -2.80 -10.49
N GLY A 261 -2.77 -4.11 -10.51
CA GLY A 261 -1.77 -5.15 -10.74
C GLY A 261 -1.03 -4.93 -12.06
N LEU A 262 -1.77 -4.70 -13.16
CA LEU A 262 -1.18 -4.43 -14.47
C LEU A 262 -0.31 -3.16 -14.48
N ALA A 263 -0.76 -2.08 -13.83
CA ALA A 263 0.00 -0.83 -13.74
C ALA A 263 1.29 -1.02 -12.93
N THR A 264 1.20 -1.71 -11.80
CA THR A 264 2.37 -1.99 -10.93
C THR A 264 3.37 -2.90 -11.62
N ASP A 265 2.91 -3.97 -12.27
CA ASP A 265 3.77 -4.87 -13.04
C ASP A 265 4.40 -4.17 -14.23
N GLY A 266 3.64 -3.34 -14.95
CA GLY A 266 4.15 -2.53 -16.06
C GLY A 266 5.23 -1.55 -15.60
N LEU A 267 5.02 -0.82 -14.53
CA LEU A 267 6.01 0.07 -13.93
C LEU A 267 7.24 -0.73 -13.45
N HIS A 268 7.04 -1.82 -12.72
CA HIS A 268 8.15 -2.65 -12.27
C HIS A 268 8.98 -3.18 -13.45
N GLN A 269 8.36 -3.72 -14.50
CA GLN A 269 9.08 -4.18 -15.69
C GLN A 269 9.82 -3.05 -16.42
N LEU A 270 9.22 -1.86 -16.46
CA LEU A 270 9.84 -0.69 -17.09
C LEU A 270 11.08 -0.23 -16.31
N PHE A 271 11.04 -0.28 -14.96
CA PHE A 271 12.13 0.19 -14.10
C PHE A 271 13.15 -0.90 -13.74
N SER A 272 12.82 -2.18 -13.86
CA SER A 272 13.73 -3.31 -13.56
C SER A 272 14.72 -3.63 -14.69
N ARG A 273 14.57 -3.05 -15.88
CA ARG A 273 15.49 -3.27 -17.01
C ARG A 273 16.56 -2.18 -17.05
N PRO A 274 17.82 -2.48 -16.65
CA PRO A 274 18.81 -1.44 -16.34
C PRO A 274 19.49 -0.78 -17.56
N GLN A 275 19.38 -1.30 -18.78
CA GLN A 275 20.15 -0.79 -19.91
C GLN A 275 19.39 -0.70 -21.24
N GLY A 276 19.81 0.24 -22.11
CA GLY A 276 19.40 0.37 -23.52
C GLY A 276 18.22 1.31 -23.76
N PRO A 277 17.44 1.10 -24.82
CA PRO A 277 16.39 2.02 -25.28
C PRO A 277 15.27 2.25 -24.24
N TRP A 278 15.18 1.38 -23.22
CA TRP A 278 14.21 1.47 -22.12
C TRP A 278 14.46 2.69 -21.21
N GLN A 279 15.72 3.09 -21.00
CA GLN A 279 16.05 4.30 -20.22
C GLN A 279 15.55 5.57 -20.94
N THR A 280 15.81 5.65 -22.23
CA THR A 280 15.35 6.78 -23.06
C THR A 280 13.81 6.81 -23.09
N LEU A 281 13.18 5.65 -23.23
CA LEU A 281 11.71 5.53 -23.22
C LEU A 281 11.10 5.96 -21.86
N ARG A 282 11.73 5.59 -20.74
CA ARG A 282 11.29 6.02 -19.38
C ARG A 282 11.35 7.54 -19.25
N ASN A 283 12.49 8.14 -19.58
CA ASN A 283 12.68 9.58 -19.42
C ASN A 283 11.80 10.39 -20.39
N TRP A 284 11.70 9.94 -21.63
CA TRP A 284 10.78 10.55 -22.59
C TRP A 284 9.32 10.35 -22.16
N GLY A 285 8.99 9.16 -21.66
CA GLY A 285 7.67 8.84 -21.12
C GLY A 285 7.31 9.69 -19.90
N MET A 286 8.23 9.89 -18.95
CA MET A 286 8.01 10.75 -17.77
C MET A 286 7.86 12.22 -18.15
N LYS A 287 8.73 12.74 -19.00
CA LYS A 287 8.63 14.13 -19.50
C LYS A 287 7.37 14.35 -20.33
N GLY A 288 7.03 13.42 -21.22
CA GLY A 288 5.81 13.46 -22.02
C GLY A 288 4.54 13.34 -21.16
N PHE A 289 4.60 12.51 -20.12
CA PHE A 289 3.49 12.35 -19.18
C PHE A 289 3.28 13.61 -18.32
N ASP A 290 4.34 14.23 -17.83
CA ASP A 290 4.23 15.48 -17.05
C ASP A 290 3.56 16.61 -17.87
N HIS A 291 3.79 16.65 -19.18
CA HIS A 291 3.20 17.62 -20.10
C HIS A 291 1.87 17.16 -20.72
N SER A 292 1.41 15.93 -20.46
CA SER A 292 0.22 15.36 -21.12
C SER A 292 -1.13 15.89 -20.61
N GLY A 293 -1.14 16.81 -19.63
CA GLY A 293 -2.35 17.45 -19.08
C GLY A 293 -3.49 16.46 -18.79
N PRO A 294 -4.38 16.19 -19.77
CA PRO A 294 -5.58 15.35 -19.54
C PRO A 294 -5.31 13.91 -19.06
N LEU A 295 -4.23 13.29 -19.56
CA LEU A 295 -3.87 11.92 -19.16
C LEU A 295 -3.33 11.90 -17.73
N LYS A 296 -2.50 12.86 -17.39
CA LYS A 296 -1.97 13.05 -16.04
C LYS A 296 -3.10 13.31 -15.03
N ASP A 297 -4.04 14.17 -15.38
CA ASP A 297 -5.21 14.49 -14.56
C ASP A 297 -6.14 13.29 -14.38
N TRP A 298 -6.35 12.51 -15.41
CA TRP A 298 -7.13 11.28 -15.35
C TRP A 298 -6.46 10.25 -14.43
N MET A 299 -5.15 10.02 -14.57
CA MET A 299 -4.41 9.10 -13.72
C MET A 299 -4.37 9.57 -12.27
N ALA A 300 -4.18 10.87 -12.01
CA ALA A 300 -4.24 11.44 -10.67
C ALA A 300 -5.60 11.18 -10.00
N ARG A 301 -6.70 11.41 -10.71
CA ARG A 301 -8.07 11.12 -10.21
C ARG A 301 -8.28 9.64 -9.93
N GLN A 302 -7.79 8.75 -10.80
CA GLN A 302 -7.86 7.30 -10.56
C GLN A 302 -7.08 6.89 -9.30
N ALA A 303 -5.89 7.45 -9.10
CA ALA A 303 -5.06 7.21 -7.92
C ALA A 303 -5.70 7.73 -6.62
N MET A 304 -6.40 8.87 -6.70
CA MET A 304 -7.15 9.46 -5.57
C MET A 304 -8.47 8.75 -5.27
N GLY A 305 -8.94 7.84 -6.14
CA GLY A 305 -10.24 7.19 -5.99
C GLY A 305 -11.45 8.12 -6.18
N THR A 306 -11.23 9.34 -6.66
CA THR A 306 -12.29 10.29 -7.00
C THR A 306 -12.86 9.94 -8.38
N ARG A 307 -14.15 9.59 -8.41
CA ARG A 307 -14.89 9.35 -9.66
C ARG A 307 -15.40 10.68 -10.25
#